data_8d907b8282d1622086f9cbbc36fe0167
#
_entry.id   8d907b8282d1622086f9cbbc36fe0167
#
_cell.length_a   1.000
_cell.length_b   1.000
_cell.length_c   1.000
_cell.angle_alpha   90.00
_cell.angle_beta   90.00
_cell.angle_gamma   90.00
#
_symmetry.space_group_name_H-M   'P 1'
#
loop_
_entity.id
_entity.type
_entity.pdbx_description
1 polymer ?
#
loop_
_entity_poly.entity_id
_entity_poly.type
_entity_poly.pdbx_seq_one_letter_code
_entity_poly.pdbx_strand_id
1 'polypeptide(L)' 'MVKIGKLQFMWKDANSRTGNCPGLHRVTDGTEGYVVVGKSTDPGVRAMIAEIGDDETAVFVPANVLDRLRGQ' A
#
# COMPACT_ATOMS: atom_id res chain seq x y z
N MET A 1 -11.02 -11.84 -1.05
CA MET A 1 -10.20 -11.28 0.04
C MET A 1 -8.95 -12.14 0.24
N VAL A 2 -7.80 -11.50 0.31
CA VAL A 2 -6.53 -12.19 0.50
C VAL A 2 -6.26 -12.35 1.98
N LYS A 3 -5.91 -13.56 2.41
CA LYS A 3 -5.55 -13.82 3.80
C LYS A 3 -4.04 -13.76 3.96
N ILE A 4 -3.60 -12.90 4.86
CA ILE A 4 -2.17 -12.69 5.14
C ILE A 4 -1.92 -13.06 6.60
N GLY A 5 -0.99 -13.97 6.85
CA GLY A 5 -0.69 -14.46 8.19
C GLY A 5 0.39 -13.69 8.91
N LYS A 6 1.35 -13.13 8.19
CA LYS A 6 2.47 -12.41 8.80
C LYS A 6 2.92 -11.26 7.93
N LEU A 7 3.26 -10.15 8.58
CA LEU A 7 3.78 -8.95 7.93
C LEU A 7 5.06 -8.50 8.63
N GLN A 8 5.97 -7.95 7.83
CA GLN A 8 7.14 -7.26 8.34
C GLN A 8 7.05 -5.81 7.89
N PHE A 9 7.06 -4.88 8.85
CA PHE A 9 7.08 -3.46 8.52
C PHE A 9 8.40 -3.12 7.82
N MET A 10 8.32 -2.41 6.71
CA MET A 10 9.49 -1.97 5.97
C MET A 10 9.80 -0.51 6.25
N TRP A 11 8.88 0.38 5.87
CA TRP A 11 9.02 1.81 6.13
C TRP A 11 7.69 2.52 5.93
N LYS A 12 7.65 3.77 6.37
CA LYS A 12 6.50 4.65 6.18
C LYS A 12 6.90 5.86 5.33
N ASP A 13 5.92 6.69 4.98
CA ASP A 13 6.15 7.95 4.30
C ASP A 13 7.25 8.75 5.02
N ALA A 14 8.30 9.11 4.30
CA ALA A 14 9.47 9.79 4.86
C ALA A 14 9.12 11.17 5.42
N ASN A 15 8.05 11.80 4.91
CA ASN A 15 7.65 13.15 5.32
C ASN A 15 6.58 13.16 6.40
N SER A 16 6.14 11.99 6.85
CA SER A 16 5.10 11.91 7.87
C SER A 16 5.71 11.87 9.27
N ARG A 17 5.11 12.64 10.18
CA ARG A 17 5.58 12.73 11.57
C ARG A 17 4.63 12.08 12.56
N THR A 18 3.51 11.56 12.08
CA THR A 18 2.51 10.94 12.94
C THR A 18 2.51 9.44 12.75
N GLY A 19 1.82 8.71 13.63
CA GLY A 19 1.70 7.27 13.52
C GLY A 19 0.71 6.81 12.45
N ASN A 20 -0.13 7.71 11.93
CA ASN A 20 -1.15 7.38 10.92
C ASN A 20 -0.63 7.75 9.54
N CYS A 21 0.35 7.02 9.07
CA CYS A 21 1.09 7.35 7.85
C CYS A 21 0.96 6.23 6.82
N PRO A 22 0.95 6.59 5.53
CA PRO A 22 1.15 5.58 4.49
C PRO A 22 2.45 4.81 4.71
N GLY A 23 2.43 3.54 4.41
CA GLY A 23 3.60 2.70 4.63
C GLY A 23 3.55 1.41 3.85
N LEU A 24 4.65 0.68 3.90
CA LEU A 24 4.83 -0.56 3.17
C LEU A 24 5.21 -1.68 4.12
N HIS A 25 4.61 -2.83 3.90
CA HIS A 25 4.87 -4.04 4.66
C HIS A 25 5.16 -5.18 3.69
N ARG A 26 6.15 -6.00 4.01
CA ARG A 26 6.41 -7.22 3.25
C ARG A 26 5.60 -8.36 3.85
N VAL A 27 4.99 -9.17 3.00
CA VAL A 27 4.33 -10.39 3.45
C VAL A 27 5.41 -11.45 3.72
N THR A 28 5.36 -12.07 4.90
CA THR A 28 6.40 -13.03 5.32
C THR A 28 5.84 -14.41 5.66
N ASP A 29 4.63 -14.71 5.21
CA ASP A 29 4.01 -16.01 5.47
C ASP A 29 4.22 -17.02 4.35
N GLY A 30 5.09 -16.72 3.40
CA GLY A 30 5.35 -17.56 2.23
C GLY A 30 4.66 -17.08 0.96
N THR A 31 3.69 -16.20 1.07
CA THR A 31 3.06 -15.55 -0.08
C THR A 31 3.96 -14.41 -0.54
N GLU A 32 4.34 -14.41 -1.81
CA GLU A 32 5.16 -13.32 -2.33
C GLU A 32 4.31 -12.09 -2.58
N GLY A 33 4.58 -11.02 -1.83
CA GLY A 33 3.83 -9.79 -2.01
C GLY A 33 4.07 -8.76 -0.93
N TYR A 34 3.30 -7.69 -1.02
CA TYR A 34 3.37 -6.56 -0.10
C TYR A 34 1.97 -6.15 0.30
N VAL A 35 1.86 -5.58 1.49
CA VAL A 35 0.65 -4.88 1.95
C VAL A 35 1.00 -3.41 2.04
N VAL A 36 0.23 -2.58 1.35
CA VAL A 36 0.44 -1.13 1.28
C VAL A 36 -0.66 -0.45 2.08
N VAL A 37 -0.26 0.38 3.03
CA VAL A 37 -1.19 1.24 3.76
C VAL A 37 -1.15 2.62 3.12
N GLY A 38 -2.28 3.08 2.62
CA GLY A 38 -2.37 4.37 1.93
C GLY A 38 -3.60 5.14 2.36
N LYS A 39 -3.78 6.31 1.77
CA LYS A 39 -4.95 7.13 2.02
C LYS A 39 -6.08 6.73 1.11
N SER A 40 -7.31 6.75 1.63
CA SER A 40 -8.50 6.51 0.81
C SER A 40 -8.59 7.55 -0.29
N THR A 41 -9.03 7.11 -1.47
CA THR A 41 -9.22 8.00 -2.60
C THR A 41 -10.70 8.34 -2.77
N ASP A 42 -11.00 9.43 -3.46
CA ASP A 42 -12.38 9.78 -3.73
C ASP A 42 -12.95 8.91 -4.87
N PRO A 43 -14.28 8.90 -5.06
CA PRO A 43 -14.88 8.07 -6.12
C PRO A 43 -14.40 8.41 -7.53
N GLY A 44 -13.96 9.65 -7.76
CA GLY A 44 -13.44 10.05 -9.07
C GLY A 44 -12.18 9.30 -9.46
N VAL A 45 -11.34 8.96 -8.50
CA VAL A 45 -10.12 8.19 -8.77
C VAL A 45 -10.49 6.78 -9.24
N ARG A 46 -11.45 6.15 -8.56
CA ARG A 46 -11.90 4.80 -8.95
C ARG A 46 -12.45 4.81 -10.38
N ALA A 47 -13.16 5.88 -10.76
CA ALA A 47 -13.73 6.01 -12.10
C ALA A 47 -12.64 6.13 -13.18
N MET A 48 -11.44 6.57 -12.83
CA MET A 48 -10.33 6.67 -13.77
C MET A 48 -9.60 5.34 -13.98
N ILE A 49 -9.89 4.34 -13.16
CA ILE A 49 -9.26 3.03 -13.26
C ILE A 49 -10.16 2.13 -14.11
N ALA A 50 -9.63 1.68 -15.25
CA ALA A 50 -10.45 0.95 -16.22
C ALA A 50 -10.88 -0.42 -15.70
N GLU A 51 -10.04 -1.09 -14.94
CA GLU A 51 -10.31 -2.45 -14.47
C GLU A 51 -10.05 -2.55 -12.98
N ILE A 52 -11.12 -2.41 -12.20
CA ILE A 52 -11.04 -2.61 -10.74
C ILE A 52 -12.24 -3.47 -10.33
N GLY A 53 -11.97 -4.52 -9.58
CA GLY A 53 -12.99 -5.45 -9.13
C GLY A 53 -13.74 -4.95 -7.90
N ASP A 54 -14.88 -5.58 -7.61
CA ASP A 54 -15.73 -5.17 -6.49
C ASP A 54 -15.04 -5.41 -5.14
N ASP A 55 -14.12 -6.37 -5.08
CA ASP A 55 -13.36 -6.67 -3.86
C ASP A 55 -12.00 -5.96 -3.83
N GLU A 56 -11.77 -5.02 -4.74
CA GLU A 56 -10.52 -4.27 -4.84
C GLU A 56 -10.72 -2.82 -4.46
N THR A 57 -9.67 -2.22 -3.92
CA THR A 57 -9.69 -0.84 -3.45
C THR A 57 -8.42 -0.13 -3.93
N ALA A 58 -8.59 1.10 -4.38
CA ALA A 58 -7.47 1.96 -4.74
C ALA A 58 -7.12 2.87 -3.58
N VAL A 59 -5.83 2.99 -3.27
CA VAL A 59 -5.33 3.89 -2.23
C VAL A 59 -4.22 4.76 -2.81
N PHE A 60 -4.02 5.91 -2.21
CA PHE A 60 -2.92 6.80 -2.55
C PHE A 60 -1.79 6.62 -1.55
N VAL A 61 -0.55 6.53 -2.05
CA VAL A 61 0.66 6.63 -1.23
C VAL A 61 1.60 7.64 -1.89
N PRO A 62 2.33 8.43 -1.08
CA PRO A 62 3.36 9.31 -1.66
C PRO A 62 4.41 8.48 -2.40
N ALA A 63 4.98 9.07 -3.45
CA ALA A 63 5.92 8.36 -4.31
C ALA A 63 7.08 7.75 -3.54
N ASN A 64 7.57 8.42 -2.48
CA ASN A 64 8.73 7.92 -1.73
C ASN A 64 8.50 6.56 -1.09
N VAL A 65 7.23 6.20 -0.80
CA VAL A 65 6.91 4.91 -0.18
C VAL A 65 7.30 3.75 -1.10
N LEU A 66 7.00 3.86 -2.40
CA LEU A 66 7.31 2.79 -3.35
C LEU A 66 8.67 2.98 -4.04
N ASP A 67 9.10 4.23 -4.22
CA ASP A 67 10.36 4.49 -4.91
C ASP A 67 11.57 3.88 -4.19
N ARG A 68 11.49 3.75 -2.87
CA ARG A 68 12.58 3.13 -2.11
C ARG A 68 12.80 1.66 -2.43
N LEU A 69 11.81 0.99 -3.04
CA LEU A 69 11.98 -0.39 -3.47
C LEU A 69 13.08 -0.54 -4.52
N ARG A 70 13.36 0.50 -5.29
CA ARG A 70 14.41 0.46 -6.32
C ARG A 70 15.81 0.25 -5.74
N GLY A 71 16.01 0.66 -4.49
CA GLY A 71 17.31 0.57 -3.84
C GLY A 71 17.53 -0.73 -3.06
N GLN A 72 16.58 -1.63 -3.14
CA GLN A 72 16.65 -2.88 -2.38
C GLN A 72 17.38 -3.98 -3.12
#